data_b81b642b632a98de72e64ad8a1b029a6
#
_entry.id   b81b642b632a98de72e64ad8a1b029a6
#
_cell.length_a   1.000
_cell.length_b   1.000
_cell.length_c   1.000
_cell.angle_alpha   90.00
_cell.angle_beta   90.00
_cell.angle_gamma   90.00
#
_symmetry.space_group_name_H-M   'P 1'
#
loop_
_entity.id
_entity.type
_entity.pdbx_description
1 polymer ?
#
loop_
_entity_poly.entity_id
_entity_poly.type
_entity_poly.pdbx_seq_one_letter_code
_entity_poly.pdbx_strand_id
1 'polypeptide(L)'
;MNFKGSIIIALLALAVGCDKAQETEPKAYALLETPEGFPDMEFPEDNEYTEARWNLGKKLFFDPLMSSDYSVSCASCHDPKLAFSDDVAFSSGAENAPGTRNSPSLANVGYHPYFTREGGVPTLEMQILVPIQEHNEFNTNILTIADRLNEDDEYVQMSLNAYDRVPNPYVITRAIATFERTLVSGNSSYDQNLRGESSLSASALRGLALFFSDKTNCSTCHAGFNFTNYTFENNGLYEEYEDVGRFRLTRDSADLSVFKVPSLRNVELTGPYMHDGSKPDLSSVIAHYNSGGYDHVNKNKLIKPLNLSEKEQDDLVAFLKSLTDKTFIKDEKFQEY
;
A
#
# COMPACT_ATOMS: atom_id res chain seq x y z
N MET A 1 -35.94 38.82 80.63
CA MET A 1 -36.14 38.81 79.18
C MET A 1 -34.98 38.02 78.61
N ASN A 2 -35.29 36.79 78.27
CA ASN A 2 -34.31 35.82 77.77
C ASN A 2 -34.30 35.84 76.24
N PHE A 3 -33.16 36.17 75.61
CA PHE A 3 -32.96 35.97 74.17
C PHE A 3 -32.10 34.69 73.96
N LYS A 4 -32.73 33.68 73.43
CA LYS A 4 -32.03 32.50 72.94
C LYS A 4 -31.59 32.77 71.49
N GLY A 5 -30.29 32.83 71.24
CA GLY A 5 -29.72 32.90 69.91
C GLY A 5 -29.49 31.45 69.40
N SER A 6 -30.14 31.10 68.30
CA SER A 6 -29.91 29.84 67.60
C SER A 6 -28.79 30.03 66.57
N ILE A 7 -27.73 29.27 66.69
CA ILE A 7 -26.62 29.20 65.72
C ILE A 7 -27.02 28.14 64.66
N ILE A 8 -27.18 28.59 63.42
CA ILE A 8 -27.36 27.74 62.30
C ILE A 8 -25.95 27.40 61.72
N ILE A 9 -25.55 26.15 61.84
CA ILE A 9 -24.34 25.64 61.18
C ILE A 9 -24.72 25.18 59.76
N ALA A 10 -24.26 25.94 58.76
CA ALA A 10 -24.39 25.52 57.36
C ALA A 10 -23.29 24.53 57.04
N LEU A 11 -23.67 23.26 56.78
CA LEU A 11 -22.77 22.24 56.19
C LEU A 11 -22.64 22.54 54.69
N LEU A 12 -21.43 22.95 54.26
CA LEU A 12 -21.04 22.95 52.86
C LEU A 12 -20.68 21.50 52.44
N ALA A 13 -21.52 20.86 51.67
CA ALA A 13 -21.19 19.61 51.02
C ALA A 13 -20.32 19.91 49.78
N LEU A 14 -19.01 19.57 49.84
CA LEU A 14 -18.14 19.54 48.68
C LEU A 14 -18.51 18.31 47.85
N ALA A 15 -19.20 18.53 46.70
CA ALA A 15 -19.38 17.53 45.69
C ALA A 15 -18.04 17.38 44.92
N VAL A 16 -17.29 16.33 45.18
CA VAL A 16 -16.17 15.90 44.35
C VAL A 16 -16.79 15.24 43.11
N GLY A 17 -16.86 15.99 42.02
CA GLY A 17 -17.20 15.45 40.70
C GLY A 17 -16.05 14.57 40.24
N CYS A 18 -16.23 13.24 40.23
CA CYS A 18 -15.39 12.36 39.42
C CYS A 18 -15.76 12.65 37.94
N ASP A 19 -14.91 13.39 37.27
CA ASP A 19 -14.86 13.36 35.81
C ASP A 19 -14.51 11.92 35.39
N LYS A 20 -15.54 11.14 35.03
CA LYS A 20 -15.32 9.95 34.24
C LYS A 20 -14.73 10.40 32.91
N ALA A 21 -13.47 10.09 32.67
CA ALA A 21 -12.92 10.12 31.33
C ALA A 21 -13.93 9.39 30.43
N GLN A 22 -14.45 10.10 29.44
CA GLN A 22 -15.32 9.53 28.41
C GLN A 22 -14.43 8.55 27.66
N GLU A 23 -14.55 7.25 27.97
CA GLU A 23 -14.06 6.21 27.07
C GLU A 23 -14.77 6.46 25.72
N THR A 24 -14.04 7.00 24.76
CA THR A 24 -14.49 7.06 23.39
C THR A 24 -14.59 5.60 22.94
N GLU A 25 -15.81 5.08 22.82
CA GLU A 25 -16.02 3.79 22.17
C GLU A 25 -15.25 3.79 20.85
N PRO A 26 -14.48 2.74 20.52
CA PRO A 26 -13.76 2.65 19.27
C PRO A 26 -14.78 2.82 18.14
N LYS A 27 -14.52 3.77 17.26
CA LYS A 27 -15.34 4.07 16.09
C LYS A 27 -15.45 2.78 15.29
N ALA A 28 -16.62 2.16 15.24
CA ALA A 28 -16.86 0.99 14.41
C ALA A 28 -16.65 1.42 12.96
N TYR A 29 -15.52 1.05 12.37
CA TYR A 29 -15.28 1.26 10.94
C TYR A 29 -16.22 0.33 10.17
N ALA A 30 -16.95 0.89 9.20
CA ALA A 30 -17.78 0.09 8.31
C ALA A 30 -16.93 -1.04 7.71
N LEU A 31 -17.52 -2.21 7.60
CA LEU A 31 -16.98 -3.32 6.81
C LEU A 31 -16.48 -2.78 5.47
N LEU A 32 -15.45 -3.42 4.92
CA LEU A 32 -14.85 -3.07 3.65
C LEU A 32 -15.92 -2.79 2.58
N GLU A 33 -16.03 -1.53 2.15
CA GLU A 33 -16.92 -1.17 1.05
C GLU A 33 -16.19 -1.44 -0.26
N THR A 34 -16.77 -2.30 -1.11
CA THR A 34 -16.27 -2.52 -2.47
C THR A 34 -16.64 -1.32 -3.33
N PRO A 35 -15.68 -0.57 -3.92
CA PRO A 35 -15.99 0.51 -4.83
C PRO A 35 -16.75 0.02 -6.07
N GLU A 36 -17.63 0.87 -6.62
CA GLU A 36 -18.36 0.55 -7.83
C GLU A 36 -17.41 0.18 -8.98
N GLY A 37 -17.68 -0.94 -9.63
CA GLY A 37 -16.86 -1.48 -10.72
C GLY A 37 -15.66 -2.32 -10.27
N PHE A 38 -15.46 -2.51 -8.96
CA PHE A 38 -14.45 -3.43 -8.43
C PHE A 38 -15.09 -4.79 -8.12
N PRO A 39 -14.34 -5.89 -8.22
CA PRO A 39 -14.80 -7.16 -7.67
C PRO A 39 -14.82 -7.10 -6.13
N ASP A 40 -15.62 -7.96 -5.50
CA ASP A 40 -15.57 -8.13 -4.06
C ASP A 40 -14.19 -8.60 -3.61
N MET A 41 -13.73 -8.10 -2.44
CA MET A 41 -12.47 -8.51 -1.87
C MET A 41 -12.58 -9.92 -1.31
N GLU A 42 -11.71 -10.80 -1.79
CA GLU A 42 -11.66 -12.18 -1.31
C GLU A 42 -10.78 -12.29 -0.06
N PHE A 43 -11.32 -12.91 0.99
CA PHE A 43 -10.58 -13.29 2.19
C PHE A 43 -10.44 -14.81 2.22
N PRO A 44 -9.26 -15.37 2.59
CA PRO A 44 -9.11 -16.80 2.77
C PRO A 44 -10.03 -17.33 3.88
N GLU A 45 -10.53 -18.57 3.74
CA GLU A 45 -11.39 -19.21 4.74
C GLU A 45 -10.77 -19.25 6.15
N ASP A 46 -9.44 -19.38 6.22
CA ASP A 46 -8.68 -19.39 7.47
C ASP A 46 -8.27 -17.99 7.95
N ASN A 47 -8.65 -16.94 7.20
CA ASN A 47 -8.36 -15.55 7.53
C ASN A 47 -9.49 -14.59 7.11
N GLU A 48 -10.72 -14.92 7.44
CA GLU A 48 -11.89 -14.05 7.23
C GLU A 48 -11.71 -12.70 7.94
N TYR A 49 -12.29 -11.64 7.37
CA TYR A 49 -12.24 -10.32 7.98
C TYR A 49 -12.99 -10.30 9.33
N THR A 50 -12.31 -9.79 10.35
CA THR A 50 -12.93 -9.32 11.59
C THR A 50 -12.24 -8.02 12.03
N GLU A 51 -12.96 -7.16 12.75
CA GLU A 51 -12.38 -5.92 13.28
C GLU A 51 -11.20 -6.20 14.24
N ALA A 52 -11.28 -7.25 15.05
CA ALA A 52 -10.18 -7.65 15.93
C ALA A 52 -8.91 -8.03 15.16
N ARG A 53 -9.03 -8.77 14.05
CA ARG A 53 -7.90 -9.11 13.17
C ARG A 53 -7.34 -7.88 12.49
N TRP A 54 -8.21 -7.00 12.02
CA TRP A 54 -7.82 -5.74 11.39
C TRP A 54 -7.06 -4.82 12.35
N ASN A 55 -7.57 -4.62 13.59
CA ASN A 55 -6.93 -3.79 14.60
C ASN A 55 -5.54 -4.33 14.97
N LEU A 56 -5.40 -5.64 15.15
CA LEU A 56 -4.10 -6.26 15.41
C LEU A 56 -3.15 -6.07 14.20
N GLY A 57 -3.65 -6.27 12.98
CA GLY A 57 -2.88 -6.09 11.76
C GLY A 57 -2.40 -4.66 11.57
N LYS A 58 -3.28 -3.67 11.81
CA LYS A 58 -2.93 -2.26 11.78
C LYS A 58 -1.84 -1.94 12.81
N LYS A 59 -2.00 -2.38 14.07
CA LYS A 59 -1.00 -2.14 15.12
C LYS A 59 0.37 -2.72 14.72
N LEU A 60 0.40 -3.95 14.22
CA LEU A 60 1.64 -4.60 13.76
C LEU A 60 2.27 -3.87 12.56
N PHE A 61 1.46 -3.35 11.63
CA PHE A 61 1.94 -2.65 10.45
C PHE A 61 2.73 -1.37 10.79
N PHE A 62 2.33 -0.66 11.84
CA PHE A 62 2.99 0.57 12.29
C PHE A 62 4.06 0.35 13.36
N ASP A 63 4.19 -0.85 13.92
CA ASP A 63 5.08 -1.10 15.05
C ASP A 63 6.52 -1.45 14.61
N PRO A 64 7.53 -0.67 15.00
CA PRO A 64 8.94 -0.96 14.71
C PRO A 64 9.49 -2.18 15.46
N LEU A 65 8.76 -2.75 16.42
CA LEU A 65 9.09 -4.02 17.08
C LEU A 65 9.34 -5.16 16.07
N MET A 66 8.82 -5.00 14.86
CA MET A 66 8.93 -5.97 13.77
C MET A 66 10.36 -6.11 13.21
N SER A 67 11.25 -5.12 13.38
CA SER A 67 12.62 -5.17 12.84
C SER A 67 13.67 -5.61 13.85
N SER A 68 14.88 -5.99 13.35
CA SER A 68 15.96 -6.52 14.21
C SER A 68 16.38 -5.55 15.31
N ASP A 69 16.44 -4.26 14.99
CA ASP A 69 16.94 -3.16 15.82
C ASP A 69 15.84 -2.19 16.30
N TYR A 70 14.56 -2.51 16.04
CA TYR A 70 13.40 -1.68 16.37
C TYR A 70 13.37 -0.32 15.65
N SER A 71 14.01 -0.18 14.49
CA SER A 71 14.14 1.08 13.78
C SER A 71 13.11 1.27 12.66
N VAL A 72 12.58 0.19 12.09
CA VAL A 72 11.65 0.24 10.95
C VAL A 72 10.40 -0.61 11.19
N SER A 73 9.28 -0.10 10.67
CA SER A 73 8.00 -0.80 10.56
C SER A 73 7.60 -0.94 9.09
N CYS A 74 6.48 -1.61 8.77
CA CYS A 74 5.96 -1.64 7.39
C CYS A 74 5.69 -0.22 6.89
N ALA A 75 5.14 0.65 7.75
CA ALA A 75 4.85 2.04 7.42
C ALA A 75 6.10 2.89 7.12
N SER A 76 7.29 2.46 7.54
CA SER A 76 8.55 3.18 7.23
C SER A 76 8.87 3.18 5.72
N CYS A 77 8.42 2.14 4.99
CA CYS A 77 8.60 1.99 3.54
C CYS A 77 7.27 2.06 2.76
N HIS A 78 6.13 2.09 3.50
CA HIS A 78 4.79 2.13 2.96
C HIS A 78 3.96 3.22 3.66
N ASP A 79 4.32 4.51 3.42
CA ASP A 79 3.64 5.67 4.04
C ASP A 79 2.19 5.81 3.51
N PRO A 80 1.18 5.81 4.39
CA PRO A 80 -0.21 6.04 3.99
C PRO A 80 -0.44 7.32 3.16
N LYS A 81 0.31 8.39 3.42
CA LYS A 81 0.21 9.65 2.68
C LYS A 81 0.72 9.56 1.26
N LEU A 82 1.57 8.59 0.96
CA LEU A 82 2.11 8.26 -0.35
C LEU A 82 1.42 7.03 -0.97
N ALA A 83 0.14 6.80 -0.60
CA ALA A 83 -0.63 5.64 -1.01
C ALA A 83 0.08 4.31 -0.65
N PHE A 84 0.71 4.26 0.53
CA PHE A 84 1.48 3.12 1.01
C PHE A 84 2.66 2.75 0.11
N SER A 85 3.38 3.76 -0.36
CA SER A 85 4.65 3.69 -1.08
C SER A 85 5.71 4.49 -0.31
N ASP A 86 6.87 4.70 -0.91
CA ASP A 86 7.97 5.52 -0.38
C ASP A 86 8.36 6.59 -1.41
N ASP A 87 8.97 7.70 -0.97
CA ASP A 87 9.39 8.81 -1.83
C ASP A 87 10.89 8.76 -2.21
N VAL A 88 11.57 7.65 -1.92
CA VAL A 88 12.98 7.41 -2.25
C VAL A 88 13.15 6.24 -3.23
N ALA A 89 14.28 6.23 -3.95
CA ALA A 89 14.57 5.14 -4.87
C ALA A 89 14.69 3.80 -4.14
N PHE A 90 15.38 3.81 -2.99
CA PHE A 90 15.60 2.65 -2.13
C PHE A 90 15.35 3.05 -0.68
N SER A 91 14.40 2.40 -0.06
CA SER A 91 14.12 2.58 1.37
C SER A 91 15.27 2.06 2.23
N SER A 92 15.45 2.64 3.41
CA SER A 92 16.42 2.13 4.39
C SER A 92 15.75 1.08 5.28
N GLY A 93 16.35 -0.08 5.37
CA GLY A 93 15.94 -1.13 6.31
C GLY A 93 16.59 -0.98 7.68
N ALA A 94 16.46 -2.02 8.51
CA ALA A 94 17.10 -2.10 9.82
C ALA A 94 18.62 -1.87 9.70
N GLU A 95 19.21 -1.27 10.73
CA GLU A 95 20.63 -0.88 10.76
C GLU A 95 21.03 0.08 9.62
N ASN A 96 20.05 0.79 9.04
CA ASN A 96 20.21 1.64 7.84
C ASN A 96 20.73 0.88 6.60
N ALA A 97 20.47 -0.41 6.48
CA ALA A 97 20.81 -1.18 5.30
C ALA A 97 20.04 -0.66 4.08
N PRO A 98 20.69 -0.37 2.94
CA PRO A 98 20.01 0.15 1.77
C PRO A 98 19.18 -0.95 1.09
N GLY A 99 17.92 -0.64 0.76
CA GLY A 99 17.10 -1.49 -0.09
C GLY A 99 17.71 -1.68 -1.48
N THR A 100 17.21 -2.65 -2.22
CA THR A 100 17.71 -2.98 -3.57
C THR A 100 16.71 -2.65 -4.67
N ARG A 101 15.46 -2.35 -4.30
CA ARG A 101 14.36 -2.01 -5.20
C ARG A 101 13.50 -0.91 -4.60
N ASN A 102 12.85 -0.18 -5.47
CA ASN A 102 11.85 0.81 -5.07
C ASN A 102 10.61 0.13 -4.46
N SER A 103 10.11 0.67 -3.34
CA SER A 103 8.94 0.17 -2.63
C SER A 103 7.67 0.38 -3.45
N PRO A 104 6.89 -0.68 -3.74
CA PRO A 104 5.63 -0.54 -4.45
C PRO A 104 4.53 0.00 -3.52
N SER A 105 3.53 0.65 -4.11
CA SER A 105 2.29 0.96 -3.39
C SER A 105 1.57 -0.31 -2.96
N LEU A 106 0.96 -0.29 -1.75
CA LEU A 106 0.06 -1.35 -1.28
C LEU A 106 -1.42 -1.04 -1.57
N ALA A 107 -1.73 0.10 -2.22
CA ALA A 107 -3.11 0.37 -2.63
C ALA A 107 -3.63 -0.77 -3.52
N ASN A 108 -4.77 -1.34 -3.13
CA ASN A 108 -5.41 -2.47 -3.82
C ASN A 108 -4.57 -3.77 -3.86
N VAL A 109 -3.59 -3.92 -2.97
CA VAL A 109 -2.72 -5.10 -2.95
C VAL A 109 -3.49 -6.41 -2.73
N GLY A 110 -4.62 -6.39 -2.01
CA GLY A 110 -5.47 -7.55 -1.78
C GLY A 110 -6.04 -8.18 -3.06
N TYR A 111 -6.12 -7.43 -4.17
CA TYR A 111 -6.57 -7.95 -5.48
C TYR A 111 -5.46 -8.58 -6.31
N HIS A 112 -4.22 -8.58 -5.85
CA HIS A 112 -3.11 -9.14 -6.62
C HIS A 112 -3.17 -10.67 -6.61
N PRO A 113 -3.05 -11.33 -7.79
CA PRO A 113 -3.08 -12.79 -7.87
C PRO A 113 -1.78 -13.44 -7.37
N TYR A 114 -0.72 -12.68 -7.24
CA TYR A 114 0.59 -13.07 -6.71
C TYR A 114 1.41 -11.82 -6.35
N PHE A 115 2.44 -12.01 -5.52
CA PHE A 115 3.18 -10.95 -4.87
C PHE A 115 4.65 -10.95 -5.27
N THR A 116 5.39 -9.95 -4.82
CA THR A 116 6.70 -9.50 -5.28
C THR A 116 6.70 -8.98 -6.72
N ARG A 117 7.77 -8.31 -7.13
CA ARG A 117 7.92 -7.83 -8.51
C ARG A 117 8.13 -8.97 -9.52
N GLU A 118 8.54 -10.15 -9.05
CA GLU A 118 8.73 -11.35 -9.86
C GLU A 118 7.53 -12.31 -9.82
N GLY A 119 6.54 -12.07 -8.94
CA GLY A 119 5.38 -12.95 -8.77
C GLY A 119 5.71 -14.29 -8.11
N GLY A 120 6.74 -14.31 -7.25
CA GLY A 120 7.22 -15.54 -6.61
C GLY A 120 6.41 -16.00 -5.41
N VAL A 121 5.48 -15.19 -4.92
CA VAL A 121 4.74 -15.45 -3.69
C VAL A 121 3.25 -15.52 -4.00
N PRO A 122 2.57 -16.63 -3.66
CA PRO A 122 1.18 -16.88 -4.08
C PRO A 122 0.12 -16.23 -3.21
N THR A 123 0.40 -15.87 -1.95
CA THR A 123 -0.58 -15.29 -1.03
C THR A 123 -0.02 -14.09 -0.28
N LEU A 124 -0.91 -13.20 0.15
CA LEU A 124 -0.51 -12.00 0.91
C LEU A 124 0.08 -12.38 2.27
N GLU A 125 -0.45 -13.43 2.93
CA GLU A 125 0.09 -13.95 4.19
C GLU A 125 1.53 -14.44 4.05
N MET A 126 1.87 -15.05 2.91
CA MET A 126 3.25 -15.45 2.63
C MET A 126 4.14 -14.25 2.27
N GLN A 127 3.55 -13.21 1.66
CA GLN A 127 4.28 -11.98 1.33
C GLN A 127 4.84 -11.31 2.57
N ILE A 128 4.11 -11.31 3.68
CA ILE A 128 4.56 -10.72 4.95
C ILE A 128 5.90 -11.30 5.43
N LEU A 129 6.19 -12.56 5.09
CA LEU A 129 7.46 -13.21 5.49
C LEU A 129 8.67 -12.68 4.71
N VAL A 130 8.45 -12.12 3.51
CA VAL A 130 9.56 -11.66 2.66
C VAL A 130 10.32 -10.50 3.29
N PRO A 131 9.70 -9.34 3.60
CA PRO A 131 10.40 -8.23 4.22
C PRO A 131 10.97 -8.57 5.60
N ILE A 132 10.30 -9.43 6.37
CA ILE A 132 10.77 -9.84 7.71
C ILE A 132 12.14 -10.53 7.63
N GLN A 133 12.36 -11.38 6.62
CA GLN A 133 13.57 -12.16 6.48
C GLN A 133 14.64 -11.48 5.62
N GLU A 134 14.25 -10.46 4.83
CA GLU A 134 15.19 -9.79 3.95
C GLU A 134 16.18 -8.96 4.75
N HIS A 135 17.47 -9.21 4.50
CA HIS A 135 18.56 -8.57 5.23
C HIS A 135 18.56 -7.04 5.12
N ASN A 136 18.16 -6.53 3.97
CA ASN A 136 18.12 -5.11 3.68
C ASN A 136 16.78 -4.43 4.06
N GLU A 137 15.87 -5.18 4.74
CA GLU A 137 14.59 -4.69 5.20
C GLU A 137 14.47 -4.86 6.72
N PHE A 138 13.72 -5.83 7.24
CA PHE A 138 13.58 -6.01 8.70
C PHE A 138 14.75 -6.78 9.36
N ASN A 139 15.51 -7.55 8.59
CA ASN A 139 16.66 -8.33 9.04
C ASN A 139 16.41 -9.18 10.31
N THR A 140 15.27 -9.85 10.38
CA THR A 140 14.88 -10.67 11.53
C THR A 140 14.17 -11.94 11.10
N ASN A 141 13.59 -12.67 12.02
CA ASN A 141 12.73 -13.80 11.69
C ASN A 141 11.41 -13.74 12.48
N ILE A 142 10.39 -14.35 11.92
CA ILE A 142 9.03 -14.31 12.44
C ILE A 142 8.89 -14.93 13.85
N LEU A 143 9.76 -15.85 14.25
CA LEU A 143 9.74 -16.46 15.58
C LEU A 143 10.25 -15.48 16.64
N THR A 144 11.33 -14.74 16.32
CA THR A 144 11.82 -13.67 17.20
C THR A 144 10.76 -12.59 17.42
N ILE A 145 10.02 -12.22 16.37
CA ILE A 145 8.91 -11.28 16.50
C ILE A 145 7.82 -11.88 17.39
N ALA A 146 7.44 -13.13 17.19
CA ALA A 146 6.44 -13.79 18.01
C ALA A 146 6.85 -13.84 19.48
N ASP A 147 8.13 -14.12 19.78
CA ASP A 147 8.65 -14.12 21.17
C ASP A 147 8.51 -12.72 21.79
N ARG A 148 8.92 -11.65 21.08
CA ARG A 148 8.77 -10.27 21.54
C ARG A 148 7.31 -9.89 21.84
N LEU A 149 6.40 -10.25 20.95
CA LEU A 149 4.97 -9.98 21.12
C LEU A 149 4.34 -10.75 22.28
N ASN A 150 4.88 -11.91 22.64
CA ASN A 150 4.43 -12.68 23.80
C ASN A 150 4.93 -12.10 25.14
N GLU A 151 5.88 -11.17 25.14
CA GLU A 151 6.33 -10.43 26.32
C GLU A 151 5.42 -9.21 26.60
N ASP A 152 4.50 -8.86 25.70
CA ASP A 152 3.59 -7.74 25.81
C ASP A 152 2.13 -8.23 25.99
N ASP A 153 1.56 -7.98 27.18
CA ASP A 153 0.20 -8.42 27.53
C ASP A 153 -0.86 -7.84 26.58
N GLU A 154 -0.68 -6.63 26.02
CA GLU A 154 -1.61 -6.04 25.08
C GLU A 154 -1.65 -6.86 23.78
N TYR A 155 -0.49 -7.19 23.21
CA TYR A 155 -0.43 -8.04 22.02
C TYR A 155 -0.98 -9.44 22.26
N VAL A 156 -0.73 -10.02 23.42
CA VAL A 156 -1.30 -11.33 23.81
C VAL A 156 -2.83 -11.26 23.82
N GLN A 157 -3.41 -10.22 24.46
CA GLN A 157 -4.88 -10.08 24.52
C GLN A 157 -5.47 -9.80 23.13
N MET A 158 -4.87 -8.94 22.32
CA MET A 158 -5.31 -8.68 20.96
C MET A 158 -5.27 -9.95 20.10
N SER A 159 -4.21 -10.74 20.23
CA SER A 159 -4.04 -12.00 19.51
C SER A 159 -5.10 -13.04 19.89
N LEU A 160 -5.36 -13.20 21.19
CA LEU A 160 -6.41 -14.09 21.69
C LEU A 160 -7.80 -13.66 21.20
N ASN A 161 -8.10 -12.36 21.20
CA ASN A 161 -9.37 -11.83 20.72
C ASN A 161 -9.55 -12.02 19.20
N ALA A 162 -8.46 -11.92 18.41
CA ALA A 162 -8.51 -12.00 16.96
C ALA A 162 -8.49 -13.43 16.43
N TYR A 163 -7.75 -14.34 17.08
CA TYR A 163 -7.44 -15.67 16.54
C TYR A 163 -7.59 -16.81 17.55
N ASP A 164 -7.98 -16.54 18.80
CA ASP A 164 -8.01 -17.53 19.90
C ASP A 164 -6.64 -18.23 20.11
N ARG A 165 -5.56 -17.47 19.89
CA ARG A 165 -4.16 -17.93 19.98
C ARG A 165 -3.28 -16.81 20.52
N VAL A 166 -2.21 -17.15 21.23
CA VAL A 166 -1.15 -16.23 21.53
C VAL A 166 -0.36 -15.85 20.26
N PRO A 167 0.39 -14.73 20.27
CA PRO A 167 1.22 -14.33 19.13
C PRO A 167 2.12 -15.45 18.63
N ASN A 168 2.03 -15.73 17.35
CA ASN A 168 2.82 -16.74 16.64
C ASN A 168 2.85 -16.39 15.15
N PRO A 169 3.66 -17.08 14.32
CA PRO A 169 3.78 -16.77 12.90
C PRO A 169 2.45 -16.79 12.13
N TYR A 170 1.52 -17.68 12.49
CA TYR A 170 0.19 -17.75 11.88
C TYR A 170 -0.61 -16.46 12.15
N VAL A 171 -0.62 -15.99 13.38
CA VAL A 171 -1.34 -14.76 13.78
C VAL A 171 -0.75 -13.53 13.10
N ILE A 172 0.57 -13.37 13.18
CA ILE A 172 1.27 -12.18 12.68
C ILE A 172 1.02 -11.99 11.18
N THR A 173 1.25 -13.04 10.38
CA THR A 173 1.10 -12.95 8.92
C THR A 173 -0.34 -12.68 8.51
N ARG A 174 -1.32 -13.30 9.19
CA ARG A 174 -2.73 -13.14 8.87
C ARG A 174 -3.30 -11.81 9.31
N ALA A 175 -2.90 -11.31 10.47
CA ALA A 175 -3.35 -10.01 10.96
C ALA A 175 -2.90 -8.89 10.01
N ILE A 176 -1.60 -8.83 9.66
CA ILE A 176 -1.08 -7.83 8.73
C ILE A 176 -1.76 -7.95 7.36
N ALA A 177 -1.88 -9.17 6.83
CA ALA A 177 -2.56 -9.39 5.54
C ALA A 177 -4.05 -8.99 5.58
N THR A 178 -4.74 -9.13 6.73
CA THR A 178 -6.11 -8.64 6.90
C THR A 178 -6.17 -7.12 6.80
N PHE A 179 -5.25 -6.41 7.45
CA PHE A 179 -5.14 -4.95 7.33
C PHE A 179 -4.83 -4.54 5.89
N GLU A 180 -3.83 -5.12 5.25
CA GLU A 180 -3.42 -4.77 3.88
C GLU A 180 -4.52 -5.03 2.85
N ARG A 181 -5.37 -6.07 3.01
CA ARG A 181 -6.53 -6.31 2.13
C ARG A 181 -7.55 -5.19 2.17
N THR A 182 -7.60 -4.42 3.25
CA THR A 182 -8.53 -3.29 3.36
C THR A 182 -8.01 -2.00 2.73
N LEU A 183 -6.78 -1.96 2.25
CA LEU A 183 -6.18 -0.80 1.59
C LEU A 183 -6.77 -0.60 0.19
N VAL A 184 -8.09 -0.39 0.12
CA VAL A 184 -8.83 -0.26 -1.14
C VAL A 184 -8.97 1.20 -1.54
N SER A 185 -8.47 1.52 -2.73
CA SER A 185 -8.49 2.84 -3.35
C SER A 185 -9.29 2.81 -4.64
N GLY A 186 -10.45 3.44 -4.66
CA GLY A 186 -11.41 3.40 -5.79
C GLY A 186 -12.27 4.66 -5.92
N ASN A 187 -11.81 5.80 -5.37
CA ASN A 187 -12.54 7.07 -5.42
C ASN A 187 -11.70 8.23 -6.00
N SER A 188 -10.83 7.93 -6.95
CA SER A 188 -10.07 8.94 -7.69
C SER A 188 -10.98 9.83 -8.54
N SER A 189 -10.44 10.96 -9.05
CA SER A 189 -11.19 11.82 -9.99
C SER A 189 -11.62 11.05 -11.25
N TYR A 190 -10.84 10.06 -11.67
CA TYR A 190 -11.21 9.16 -12.77
C TYR A 190 -12.43 8.31 -12.41
N ASP A 191 -12.47 7.71 -11.22
CA ASP A 191 -13.60 6.89 -10.76
C ASP A 191 -14.88 7.73 -10.63
N GLN A 192 -14.78 8.92 -10.03
CA GLN A 192 -15.88 9.87 -9.94
C GLN A 192 -16.40 10.30 -11.32
N ASN A 193 -15.50 10.45 -12.30
CA ASN A 193 -15.91 10.75 -13.67
C ASN A 193 -16.64 9.56 -14.31
N LEU A 194 -16.21 8.32 -14.07
CA LEU A 194 -16.92 7.13 -14.57
C LEU A 194 -18.34 7.02 -14.01
N ARG A 195 -18.54 7.39 -12.74
CA ARG A 195 -19.85 7.42 -12.09
C ARG A 195 -20.69 8.64 -12.43
N GLY A 196 -20.15 9.59 -13.22
CA GLY A 196 -20.84 10.81 -13.58
C GLY A 196 -20.95 11.87 -12.46
N GLU A 197 -20.18 11.71 -11.38
CA GLU A 197 -20.17 12.61 -10.21
C GLU A 197 -19.33 13.87 -10.44
N SER A 198 -18.30 13.78 -11.27
CA SER A 198 -17.41 14.88 -11.61
C SER A 198 -16.93 14.75 -13.07
N SER A 199 -16.30 15.83 -13.57
CA SER A 199 -15.70 15.82 -14.91
C SER A 199 -14.19 15.93 -14.80
N LEU A 200 -13.46 15.14 -15.60
CA LEU A 200 -12.03 15.30 -15.76
C LEU A 200 -11.71 16.62 -16.50
N SER A 201 -10.50 17.14 -16.28
CA SER A 201 -9.99 18.27 -17.08
C SER A 201 -9.91 17.90 -18.57
N ALA A 202 -9.99 18.91 -19.46
CA ALA A 202 -9.86 18.67 -20.89
C ALA A 202 -8.53 18.00 -21.26
N SER A 203 -7.45 18.27 -20.52
CA SER A 203 -6.14 17.62 -20.68
C SER A 203 -6.22 16.14 -20.30
N ALA A 204 -6.78 15.83 -19.10
CA ALA A 204 -6.94 14.46 -18.65
C ALA A 204 -7.84 13.62 -19.57
N LEU A 205 -8.91 14.21 -20.13
CA LEU A 205 -9.77 13.53 -21.12
C LEU A 205 -9.01 13.18 -22.40
N ARG A 206 -8.15 14.07 -22.91
CA ARG A 206 -7.30 13.74 -24.07
C ARG A 206 -6.26 12.69 -23.72
N GLY A 207 -5.67 12.77 -22.52
CA GLY A 207 -4.74 11.76 -22.00
C GLY A 207 -5.40 10.39 -21.85
N LEU A 208 -6.63 10.35 -21.34
CA LEU A 208 -7.45 9.13 -21.27
C LEU A 208 -7.64 8.50 -22.67
N ALA A 209 -8.02 9.32 -23.66
CA ALA A 209 -8.18 8.85 -25.03
C ALA A 209 -6.87 8.30 -25.63
N LEU A 210 -5.74 8.95 -25.37
CA LEU A 210 -4.42 8.48 -25.77
C LEU A 210 -4.04 7.17 -25.07
N PHE A 211 -4.25 7.08 -23.77
CA PHE A 211 -3.91 5.90 -22.97
C PHE A 211 -4.59 4.62 -23.46
N PHE A 212 -5.85 4.73 -23.90
CA PHE A 212 -6.64 3.61 -24.46
C PHE A 212 -6.54 3.48 -25.99
N SER A 213 -5.66 4.25 -26.65
CA SER A 213 -5.50 4.20 -28.11
C SER A 213 -4.44 3.20 -28.56
N ASP A 214 -4.54 2.76 -29.81
CA ASP A 214 -3.52 1.95 -30.51
C ASP A 214 -2.21 2.72 -30.75
N LYS A 215 -2.23 4.06 -30.59
CA LYS A 215 -1.01 4.90 -30.71
C LYS A 215 -0.03 4.60 -29.58
N THR A 216 -0.55 4.44 -28.35
CA THR A 216 0.29 4.29 -27.15
C THR A 216 0.32 2.87 -26.60
N ASN A 217 -0.75 2.09 -26.80
CA ASN A 217 -0.94 0.72 -26.30
C ASN A 217 -0.79 0.57 -24.75
N CYS A 218 -0.89 1.66 -23.98
CA CYS A 218 -0.72 1.63 -22.53
C CYS A 218 -1.69 0.66 -21.86
N SER A 219 -2.98 0.69 -22.29
CA SER A 219 -4.04 -0.14 -21.75
C SER A 219 -3.91 -1.65 -22.08
N THR A 220 -2.98 -2.05 -22.95
CA THR A 220 -2.71 -3.48 -23.19
C THR A 220 -2.11 -4.16 -21.96
N CYS A 221 -1.25 -3.44 -21.23
CA CYS A 221 -0.65 -3.92 -19.98
C CYS A 221 -1.35 -3.33 -18.75
N HIS A 222 -1.73 -2.04 -18.80
CA HIS A 222 -2.37 -1.32 -17.72
C HIS A 222 -3.89 -1.24 -17.92
N ALA A 223 -4.57 -2.39 -17.78
CA ALA A 223 -6.01 -2.53 -18.01
C ALA A 223 -6.79 -2.81 -16.72
N GLY A 224 -8.12 -2.84 -16.85
CA GLY A 224 -9.05 -3.19 -15.78
C GLY A 224 -9.15 -2.14 -14.69
N PHE A 225 -9.90 -2.46 -13.65
CA PHE A 225 -10.18 -1.55 -12.54
C PHE A 225 -8.91 -1.11 -11.79
N ASN A 226 -7.88 -1.95 -11.77
CA ASN A 226 -6.62 -1.70 -11.04
C ASN A 226 -5.48 -1.23 -11.97
N PHE A 227 -5.76 -0.92 -13.23
CA PHE A 227 -4.78 -0.48 -14.21
C PHE A 227 -3.53 -1.37 -14.28
N THR A 228 -3.74 -2.68 -14.26
CA THR A 228 -2.72 -3.72 -14.46
C THR A 228 -3.38 -5.02 -14.91
N ASN A 229 -2.74 -5.73 -15.81
CA ASN A 229 -3.12 -7.09 -16.19
C ASN A 229 -2.30 -8.14 -15.43
N TYR A 230 -1.41 -7.70 -14.51
CA TYR A 230 -0.49 -8.51 -13.72
C TYR A 230 0.47 -9.41 -14.54
N THR A 231 0.58 -9.25 -15.84
CA THR A 231 1.59 -9.95 -16.64
C THR A 231 3.02 -9.52 -16.28
N PHE A 232 3.99 -10.22 -16.81
CA PHE A 232 5.40 -9.93 -16.59
C PHE A 232 6.02 -9.43 -17.88
N GLU A 233 6.63 -8.23 -17.83
CA GLU A 233 7.11 -7.54 -19.01
C GLU A 233 8.47 -6.90 -18.74
N ASN A 234 9.26 -6.74 -19.82
CA ASN A 234 10.42 -5.87 -19.85
C ASN A 234 10.07 -4.62 -20.64
N ASN A 235 10.23 -3.45 -20.03
CA ASN A 235 9.88 -2.16 -20.62
C ASN A 235 11.05 -1.45 -21.32
N GLY A 236 12.19 -2.10 -21.48
CA GLY A 236 13.36 -1.51 -22.13
C GLY A 236 13.98 -0.36 -21.32
N LEU A 237 13.93 -0.42 -19.98
CA LEU A 237 14.51 0.63 -19.14
C LEU A 237 16.03 0.74 -19.35
N TYR A 238 16.69 -0.41 -19.57
CA TYR A 238 18.11 -0.52 -19.84
C TYR A 238 18.37 -1.50 -20.99
N GLU A 239 19.53 -1.41 -21.61
CA GLU A 239 20.05 -2.42 -22.53
C GLU A 239 20.57 -3.64 -21.75
N GLU A 240 21.28 -3.37 -20.65
CA GLU A 240 21.75 -4.37 -19.68
C GLU A 240 21.23 -4.00 -18.28
N TYR A 241 20.74 -4.99 -17.55
CA TYR A 241 20.18 -4.82 -16.20
C TYR A 241 21.06 -5.52 -15.17
N GLU A 242 21.30 -4.89 -14.05
CA GLU A 242 21.87 -5.56 -12.87
C GLU A 242 20.85 -6.48 -12.21
N ASP A 243 19.57 -6.08 -12.18
CA ASP A 243 18.49 -6.89 -11.63
C ASP A 243 17.94 -7.85 -12.68
N VAL A 244 18.15 -9.13 -12.43
CA VAL A 244 17.71 -10.21 -13.33
C VAL A 244 16.17 -10.43 -13.32
N GLY A 245 15.42 -9.73 -12.48
CA GLY A 245 13.96 -9.83 -12.40
C GLY A 245 13.46 -11.25 -12.15
N ARG A 246 12.41 -11.63 -12.87
CA ARG A 246 11.74 -12.94 -12.73
C ARG A 246 12.67 -14.13 -13.02
N PHE A 247 13.74 -13.96 -13.79
CA PHE A 247 14.72 -15.00 -14.04
C PHE A 247 15.28 -15.63 -12.75
N ARG A 248 15.36 -14.86 -11.65
CA ARG A 248 15.81 -15.39 -10.35
C ARG A 248 14.98 -16.59 -9.86
N LEU A 249 13.71 -16.66 -10.26
CA LEU A 249 12.77 -17.71 -9.90
C LEU A 249 12.73 -18.83 -10.93
N THR A 250 12.60 -18.49 -12.22
CA THR A 250 12.28 -19.45 -13.29
C THR A 250 13.52 -20.07 -13.92
N ARG A 251 14.64 -19.34 -13.92
CA ARG A 251 15.85 -19.68 -14.68
C ARG A 251 15.63 -19.79 -16.20
N ASP A 252 14.50 -19.27 -16.68
CA ASP A 252 14.20 -19.15 -18.11
C ASP A 252 14.76 -17.81 -18.63
N SER A 253 15.55 -17.86 -19.70
CA SER A 253 16.14 -16.66 -20.34
C SER A 253 15.07 -15.68 -20.86
N ALA A 254 13.86 -16.16 -21.17
CA ALA A 254 12.73 -15.31 -21.53
C ALA A 254 12.24 -14.41 -20.40
N ASP A 255 12.54 -14.78 -19.15
CA ASP A 255 12.19 -14.04 -17.95
C ASP A 255 13.32 -13.12 -17.43
N LEU A 256 14.44 -13.01 -18.17
CA LEU A 256 15.56 -12.15 -17.78
C LEU A 256 15.14 -10.68 -17.81
N SER A 257 15.30 -10.02 -16.65
CA SER A 257 14.94 -8.60 -16.42
C SER A 257 13.48 -8.28 -16.76
N VAL A 258 12.61 -9.23 -16.47
CA VAL A 258 11.16 -9.12 -16.62
C VAL A 258 10.53 -8.94 -15.24
N PHE A 259 9.58 -8.01 -15.15
CA PHE A 259 8.93 -7.62 -13.89
C PHE A 259 7.41 -7.59 -14.04
N LYS A 260 6.69 -7.82 -12.95
CA LYS A 260 5.23 -7.70 -12.92
C LYS A 260 4.80 -6.29 -13.26
N VAL A 261 3.82 -6.15 -14.17
CA VAL A 261 3.18 -4.87 -14.49
C VAL A 261 2.50 -4.32 -13.24
N PRO A 262 2.89 -3.13 -12.73
CA PRO A 262 2.31 -2.56 -11.53
C PRO A 262 0.93 -1.94 -11.81
N SER A 263 0.13 -1.78 -10.75
CA SER A 263 -1.04 -0.90 -10.77
C SER A 263 -0.62 0.55 -11.02
N LEU A 264 -1.47 1.32 -11.71
CA LEU A 264 -1.30 2.78 -11.84
C LEU A 264 -2.20 3.57 -10.88
N ARG A 265 -2.95 2.90 -10.00
CA ARG A 265 -3.71 3.58 -8.95
C ARG A 265 -2.78 4.42 -8.08
N ASN A 266 -3.15 5.68 -7.86
CA ASN A 266 -2.35 6.64 -7.08
C ASN A 266 -0.93 6.91 -7.62
N VAL A 267 -0.67 6.62 -8.89
CA VAL A 267 0.68 6.69 -9.47
C VAL A 267 1.33 8.08 -9.37
N GLU A 268 0.56 9.16 -9.22
CA GLU A 268 1.11 10.52 -8.98
C GLU A 268 1.91 10.60 -7.68
N LEU A 269 1.58 9.79 -6.67
CA LEU A 269 2.14 9.85 -5.31
C LEU A 269 3.28 8.85 -5.09
N THR A 270 3.45 7.90 -5.99
CA THR A 270 4.33 6.73 -5.79
C THR A 270 5.67 6.85 -6.53
N GLY A 271 6.09 8.08 -6.81
CA GLY A 271 7.44 8.33 -7.32
C GLY A 271 8.51 8.18 -6.21
N PRO A 272 9.79 7.93 -6.59
CA PRO A 272 10.30 7.75 -7.96
C PRO A 272 9.89 6.38 -8.57
N TYR A 273 9.95 6.27 -9.88
CA TYR A 273 9.35 5.16 -10.64
C TYR A 273 10.37 4.15 -11.15
N MET A 274 9.87 3.04 -11.69
CA MET A 274 10.54 1.83 -12.15
C MET A 274 10.88 0.90 -10.98
N HIS A 275 11.52 -0.24 -11.29
CA HIS A 275 11.88 -1.21 -10.25
C HIS A 275 12.99 -0.71 -9.31
N ASP A 276 13.77 0.26 -9.77
CA ASP A 276 14.95 0.82 -9.12
C ASP A 276 14.79 2.32 -8.75
N GLY A 277 13.61 2.93 -8.97
CA GLY A 277 13.40 4.35 -8.71
C GLY A 277 14.15 5.30 -9.64
N SER A 278 14.63 4.82 -10.79
CA SER A 278 15.49 5.62 -11.70
C SER A 278 14.77 6.75 -12.44
N LYS A 279 13.45 6.81 -12.42
CA LYS A 279 12.66 7.88 -13.02
C LYS A 279 12.03 8.74 -11.92
N PRO A 280 12.44 10.02 -11.79
CA PRO A 280 12.03 10.86 -10.67
C PRO A 280 10.56 11.29 -10.73
N ASP A 281 9.97 11.39 -11.93
CA ASP A 281 8.63 11.92 -12.14
C ASP A 281 7.89 11.26 -13.31
N LEU A 282 6.58 11.48 -13.41
CA LEU A 282 5.74 10.93 -14.49
C LEU A 282 6.16 11.43 -15.87
N SER A 283 6.67 12.65 -15.98
CA SER A 283 7.12 13.20 -17.27
C SER A 283 8.31 12.40 -17.82
N SER A 284 9.26 12.05 -16.96
CA SER A 284 10.41 11.21 -17.31
C SER A 284 10.01 9.77 -17.65
N VAL A 285 8.96 9.25 -17.01
CA VAL A 285 8.35 7.94 -17.35
C VAL A 285 7.72 7.99 -18.75
N ILE A 286 6.91 9.02 -19.02
CA ILE A 286 6.26 9.18 -20.34
C ILE A 286 7.31 9.42 -21.42
N ALA A 287 8.36 10.21 -21.16
CA ALA A 287 9.46 10.41 -22.11
C ALA A 287 10.21 9.10 -22.43
N HIS A 288 10.43 8.24 -21.42
CA HIS A 288 10.98 6.90 -21.63
C HIS A 288 10.14 6.07 -22.61
N TYR A 289 8.83 5.94 -22.36
CA TYR A 289 7.94 5.21 -23.25
C TYR A 289 7.81 5.88 -24.63
N ASN A 290 7.85 7.22 -24.71
CA ASN A 290 7.82 7.96 -25.97
C ASN A 290 9.06 7.68 -26.82
N SER A 291 10.23 7.48 -26.20
CA SER A 291 11.47 7.10 -26.91
C SER A 291 11.46 5.66 -27.44
N GLY A 292 10.64 4.78 -26.87
CA GLY A 292 10.61 3.35 -27.17
C GLY A 292 11.60 2.52 -26.35
N GLY A 293 12.25 3.12 -25.32
CA GLY A 293 13.21 2.45 -24.46
C GLY A 293 14.46 1.95 -25.16
N TYR A 294 15.33 1.30 -24.39
CA TYR A 294 16.53 0.65 -24.92
C TYR A 294 16.22 -0.72 -25.51
N ASP A 295 17.11 -1.23 -26.40
CA ASP A 295 17.00 -2.55 -26.96
C ASP A 295 17.51 -3.62 -25.98
N HIS A 296 16.58 -4.31 -25.36
CA HIS A 296 16.86 -5.51 -24.54
C HIS A 296 16.23 -6.74 -25.21
N VAL A 297 16.88 -7.89 -25.09
CA VAL A 297 16.45 -9.14 -25.77
C VAL A 297 14.99 -9.53 -25.44
N ASN A 298 14.53 -9.25 -24.21
CA ASN A 298 13.17 -9.54 -23.75
C ASN A 298 12.26 -8.31 -23.75
N LYS A 299 12.68 -7.15 -24.31
CA LYS A 299 11.81 -5.98 -24.38
C LYS A 299 10.49 -6.32 -25.07
N ASN A 300 9.38 -5.94 -24.44
CA ASN A 300 8.05 -6.15 -25.04
C ASN A 300 7.94 -5.40 -26.37
N LYS A 301 7.45 -6.08 -27.40
CA LYS A 301 7.34 -5.57 -28.78
C LYS A 301 6.41 -4.36 -28.93
N LEU A 302 5.54 -4.10 -27.95
CA LEU A 302 4.70 -2.90 -27.90
C LEU A 302 5.48 -1.66 -27.48
N ILE A 303 6.66 -1.83 -26.86
CA ILE A 303 7.54 -0.72 -26.45
C ILE A 303 8.37 -0.27 -27.66
N LYS A 304 7.89 0.75 -28.33
CA LYS A 304 8.47 1.36 -29.52
C LYS A 304 8.27 2.87 -29.48
N PRO A 305 9.03 3.66 -30.27
CA PRO A 305 8.84 5.11 -30.35
C PRO A 305 7.39 5.48 -30.67
N LEU A 306 6.76 6.29 -29.79
CA LEU A 306 5.36 6.68 -29.91
C LEU A 306 5.17 7.96 -30.71
N ASN A 307 6.22 8.77 -30.84
CA ASN A 307 6.21 10.09 -31.52
C ASN A 307 5.11 11.02 -30.98
N LEU A 308 4.97 11.08 -29.67
CA LEU A 308 4.07 11.99 -29.00
C LEU A 308 4.64 13.40 -28.98
N SER A 309 3.81 14.39 -29.29
CA SER A 309 4.12 15.79 -29.03
C SER A 309 4.22 16.07 -27.53
N GLU A 310 4.88 17.17 -27.12
CA GLU A 310 4.94 17.61 -25.72
C GLU A 310 3.53 17.71 -25.10
N LYS A 311 2.58 18.28 -25.86
CA LYS A 311 1.19 18.40 -25.41
C LYS A 311 0.52 17.02 -25.16
N GLU A 312 0.76 16.03 -26.00
CA GLU A 312 0.23 14.68 -25.79
C GLU A 312 0.87 13.98 -24.58
N GLN A 313 2.16 14.23 -24.32
CA GLN A 313 2.83 13.74 -23.14
C GLN A 313 2.24 14.40 -21.86
N ASP A 314 2.02 15.72 -21.86
CA ASP A 314 1.36 16.43 -20.77
C ASP A 314 -0.08 15.96 -20.54
N ASP A 315 -0.82 15.67 -21.61
CA ASP A 315 -2.17 15.14 -21.53
C ASP A 315 -2.20 13.74 -20.88
N LEU A 316 -1.22 12.86 -21.21
CA LEU A 316 -1.06 11.56 -20.52
C LEU A 316 -0.71 11.72 -19.03
N VAL A 317 0.19 12.61 -18.71
CA VAL A 317 0.54 12.91 -17.30
C VAL A 317 -0.70 13.42 -16.54
N ALA A 318 -1.50 14.30 -17.16
CA ALA A 318 -2.74 14.79 -16.57
C ALA A 318 -3.77 13.67 -16.31
N PHE A 319 -3.86 12.70 -17.22
CA PHE A 319 -4.69 11.51 -17.02
C PHE A 319 -4.15 10.65 -15.86
N LEU A 320 -2.86 10.32 -15.84
CA LEU A 320 -2.25 9.51 -14.78
C LEU A 320 -2.47 10.15 -13.39
N LYS A 321 -2.37 11.47 -13.28
CA LYS A 321 -2.66 12.20 -12.04
C LYS A 321 -4.13 12.09 -11.62
N SER A 322 -5.05 11.92 -12.55
CA SER A 322 -6.48 11.73 -12.25
C SER A 322 -6.79 10.40 -11.57
N LEU A 323 -5.84 9.45 -11.53
CA LEU A 323 -5.94 8.17 -10.84
C LEU A 323 -5.64 8.26 -9.33
N THR A 324 -5.35 9.47 -8.82
CA THR A 324 -5.07 9.73 -7.41
C THR A 324 -6.37 9.82 -6.60
N ASP A 325 -6.49 8.95 -5.61
CA ASP A 325 -7.59 8.91 -4.64
C ASP A 325 -7.21 9.71 -3.39
N LYS A 326 -7.66 10.97 -3.34
CA LYS A 326 -7.37 11.87 -2.23
C LYS A 326 -8.12 11.53 -0.94
N THR A 327 -9.18 10.73 -1.03
CA THR A 327 -9.92 10.27 0.14
C THR A 327 -9.18 9.13 0.82
N PHE A 328 -8.63 8.20 0.05
CA PHE A 328 -7.83 7.07 0.54
C PHE A 328 -6.62 7.50 1.38
N ILE A 329 -5.81 8.44 0.87
CA ILE A 329 -4.59 8.89 1.56
C ILE A 329 -4.86 9.77 2.80
N LYS A 330 -6.10 10.21 2.99
CA LYS A 330 -6.53 11.03 4.14
C LYS A 330 -7.44 10.28 5.10
N ASP A 331 -7.77 9.03 4.82
CA ASP A 331 -8.64 8.24 5.66
C ASP A 331 -7.94 7.93 6.98
N GLU A 332 -8.48 8.48 8.07
CA GLU A 332 -7.92 8.31 9.42
C GLU A 332 -7.82 6.85 9.86
N LYS A 333 -8.68 5.98 9.32
CA LYS A 333 -8.60 4.54 9.63
C LYS A 333 -7.28 3.90 9.19
N PHE A 334 -6.61 4.48 8.18
CA PHE A 334 -5.34 3.98 7.64
C PHE A 334 -4.11 4.73 8.14
N GLN A 335 -4.29 5.76 8.97
CA GLN A 335 -3.17 6.48 9.57
C GLN A 335 -2.72 5.79 10.87
N GLU A 336 -1.50 6.07 11.32
CA GLU A 336 -1.03 5.69 12.64
C GLU A 336 -1.95 6.27 13.74
N TYR A 337 -2.03 5.60 14.90
CA TYR A 337 -2.90 5.99 16.02
C TYR A 337 -2.53 7.34 16.64
#